data_667d916724b94f3df9b286b54fc051f5
#
_entry.id   667d916724b94f3df9b286b54fc051f5
#
_cell.length_a   1.000
_cell.length_b   1.000
_cell.length_c   1.000
_cell.angle_alpha   90.00
_cell.angle_beta   90.00
_cell.angle_gamma   90.00
#
_symmetry.space_group_name_H-M   'P 1'
#
loop_
_entity.id
_entity.type
_entity.pdbx_description
1 polymer ?
#
loop_
_entity_poly.entity_id
_entity_poly.type
_entity_poly.pdbx_seq_one_letter_code
_entity_poly.pdbx_strand_id
1 'polypeptide(L)'
;MKAISLHSLGLWVVLAATLNSPAADLSGHQLLITSVRTGDTEVFIADPTTGDLFNVSRSPKSEDRYPCWSPDGKQICFMSDREGKTNLWVCNADGSKVRRLNRTPAVCYMPSWQKTPRGERIVFGKHGDKPEMASVKPDGTGEEIFGEGHDPTLSPDGKLIIYTGHEGGGVTVFVMNHDGTEKRQVVKEISKVGATFPNWSPDSKQLVYSFPVGDALELFIINLDGTGQRQLTTFAGASVCTPSAWSLDGKWISFRRTDERYWSNKERMLKIYSEKPADKRPVWVIRPDGSDATLIEPLRFQMAIDGSRASWKPQPKP
;
A
#
# COMPACT_ATOMS: atom_id res chain seq x y z
N MET A 1 -70.19 2.31 18.81
CA MET A 1 -69.03 2.68 19.59
C MET A 1 -67.86 1.86 19.09
N LYS A 2 -67.02 2.45 18.24
CA LYS A 2 -65.81 1.81 17.71
C LYS A 2 -64.61 2.47 18.38
N ALA A 3 -63.82 1.67 19.08
CA ALA A 3 -62.59 2.10 19.73
C ALA A 3 -61.50 2.42 18.70
N ILE A 4 -60.92 3.63 18.78
CA ILE A 4 -59.77 4.07 17.98
C ILE A 4 -58.50 3.66 18.73
N SER A 5 -57.72 2.84 18.08
CA SER A 5 -56.40 2.43 18.55
C SER A 5 -55.37 3.51 18.20
N LEU A 6 -54.78 4.13 19.23
CA LEU A 6 -53.63 5.01 19.09
C LEU A 6 -52.35 4.17 18.85
N HIS A 7 -51.79 4.28 17.64
CA HIS A 7 -50.45 3.79 17.37
C HIS A 7 -49.44 4.84 17.86
N SER A 8 -48.65 4.49 18.85
CA SER A 8 -47.51 5.27 19.33
C SER A 8 -46.41 5.26 18.27
N LEU A 9 -46.18 6.42 17.63
CA LEU A 9 -44.94 6.65 16.87
C LEU A 9 -43.77 6.72 17.86
N GLY A 10 -42.99 5.67 17.92
CA GLY A 10 -41.69 5.69 18.56
C GLY A 10 -40.72 6.53 17.78
N LEU A 11 -40.40 7.71 18.30
CA LEU A 11 -39.35 8.58 17.78
C LEU A 11 -37.99 7.92 18.11
N TRP A 12 -37.39 7.26 17.11
CA TRP A 12 -36.00 6.81 17.23
C TRP A 12 -35.11 8.05 17.06
N VAL A 13 -34.67 8.62 18.19
CA VAL A 13 -33.57 9.59 18.20
C VAL A 13 -32.30 8.78 17.89
N VAL A 14 -31.88 8.85 16.64
CA VAL A 14 -30.53 8.43 16.29
C VAL A 14 -29.59 9.48 16.86
N LEU A 15 -29.06 9.21 18.05
CA LEU A 15 -27.94 9.96 18.60
C LEU A 15 -26.75 9.68 17.67
N ALA A 16 -26.50 10.58 16.72
CA ALA A 16 -25.23 10.62 16.03
C ALA A 16 -24.17 11.02 17.08
N ALA A 17 -23.59 10.02 17.73
CA ALA A 17 -22.37 10.22 18.49
C ALA A 17 -21.31 10.66 17.48
N THR A 18 -21.07 11.98 17.42
CA THR A 18 -19.83 12.51 16.87
C THR A 18 -18.73 12.03 17.80
N LEU A 19 -18.19 10.84 17.52
CA LEU A 19 -16.97 10.38 18.12
C LEU A 19 -15.88 11.35 17.65
N ASN A 20 -15.58 12.35 18.48
CA ASN A 20 -14.30 13.05 18.43
C ASN A 20 -13.23 12.02 18.83
N SER A 21 -12.86 11.13 17.90
CA SER A 21 -11.62 10.41 18.05
C SER A 21 -10.51 11.47 18.11
N PRO A 22 -9.62 11.42 19.11
CA PRO A 22 -8.49 12.33 19.14
C PRO A 22 -7.76 12.22 17.81
N ALA A 23 -7.45 13.37 17.19
CA ALA A 23 -6.71 13.39 15.95
C ALA A 23 -5.46 12.51 16.12
N ALA A 24 -5.19 11.65 15.14
CA ALA A 24 -4.02 10.77 15.18
C ALA A 24 -2.78 11.64 15.39
N ASP A 25 -2.00 11.37 16.43
CA ASP A 25 -0.72 12.05 16.62
C ASP A 25 0.28 11.49 15.60
N LEU A 26 0.44 12.22 14.51
CA LEU A 26 1.33 11.92 13.40
C LEU A 26 2.52 12.89 13.36
N SER A 27 2.73 13.65 14.42
CA SER A 27 3.82 14.63 14.50
C SER A 27 5.20 13.97 14.29
N GLY A 28 6.06 14.63 13.51
CA GLY A 28 7.38 14.13 13.17
C GLY A 28 7.44 12.98 12.19
N HIS A 29 6.29 12.50 11.71
CA HIS A 29 6.25 11.50 10.64
C HIS A 29 6.32 12.15 9.25
N GLN A 30 6.90 11.45 8.28
CA GLN A 30 6.87 11.79 6.87
C GLN A 30 6.38 10.58 6.06
N LEU A 31 5.59 10.84 5.04
CA LEU A 31 5.04 9.84 4.14
C LEU A 31 5.52 10.07 2.70
N LEU A 32 5.91 9.02 2.01
CA LEU A 32 5.95 9.04 0.55
C LEU A 32 4.54 8.78 0.02
N ILE A 33 4.10 9.65 -0.85
CA ILE A 33 2.82 9.53 -1.56
C ILE A 33 3.02 9.78 -3.04
N THR A 34 2.06 9.42 -3.86
CA THR A 34 1.95 9.85 -5.24
C THR A 34 0.78 10.79 -5.41
N SER A 35 0.92 11.79 -6.27
CA SER A 35 -0.11 12.78 -6.55
C SER A 35 -0.07 13.26 -7.99
N VAL A 36 -1.24 13.57 -8.56
CA VAL A 36 -1.40 14.13 -9.91
C VAL A 36 -1.54 15.66 -9.93
N ARG A 37 -1.27 16.32 -8.81
CA ARG A 37 -1.48 17.76 -8.65
C ARG A 37 -0.67 18.64 -9.61
N THR A 38 0.41 18.10 -10.15
CA THR A 38 1.29 18.76 -11.12
C THR A 38 0.95 18.45 -12.59
N GLY A 39 -0.11 17.66 -12.81
CA GLY A 39 -0.61 17.26 -14.13
C GLY A 39 -0.39 15.78 -14.43
N ASP A 40 0.76 15.22 -14.07
CA ASP A 40 1.10 13.80 -14.19
C ASP A 40 1.36 13.21 -12.78
N THR A 41 1.42 11.89 -12.68
CA THR A 41 1.65 11.25 -11.37
C THR A 41 3.11 11.42 -10.96
N GLU A 42 3.34 12.08 -9.84
CA GLU A 42 4.67 12.29 -9.29
C GLU A 42 4.77 11.85 -7.83
N VAL A 43 6.00 11.63 -7.37
CA VAL A 43 6.33 11.23 -6.00
C VAL A 43 6.56 12.46 -5.13
N PHE A 44 5.89 12.50 -3.99
CA PHE A 44 6.02 13.54 -2.99
C PHE A 44 6.40 12.98 -1.62
N ILE A 45 7.15 13.76 -0.86
CA ILE A 45 7.24 13.62 0.59
C ILE A 45 6.14 14.51 1.18
N ALA A 46 5.31 13.94 2.04
CA ALA A 46 4.20 14.62 2.70
C ALA A 46 4.40 14.66 4.21
N ASP A 47 4.10 15.80 4.82
CA ASP A 47 3.87 15.90 6.25
C ASP A 47 2.38 15.62 6.52
N PRO A 48 2.02 14.56 7.24
CA PRO A 48 0.62 14.21 7.46
C PRO A 48 -0.09 15.14 8.46
N THR A 49 0.64 16.00 9.18
CA THR A 49 0.07 16.94 10.15
C THR A 49 -0.24 18.30 9.52
N THR A 50 0.64 18.79 8.66
CA THR A 50 0.49 20.10 8.01
C THR A 50 -0.09 20.00 6.60
N GLY A 51 0.07 18.84 5.94
CA GLY A 51 -0.26 18.65 4.53
C GLY A 51 0.78 19.22 3.57
N ASP A 52 1.93 19.66 4.09
CA ASP A 52 3.02 20.14 3.24
C ASP A 52 3.56 19.04 2.35
N LEU A 53 3.79 19.39 1.09
CA LEU A 53 4.26 18.47 0.07
C LEU A 53 5.56 18.96 -0.57
N PHE A 54 6.53 18.07 -0.61
CA PHE A 54 7.76 18.28 -1.37
C PHE A 54 7.82 17.31 -2.55
N ASN A 55 7.79 17.84 -3.79
CA ASN A 55 7.91 17.04 -5.00
C ASN A 55 9.34 16.50 -5.14
N VAL A 56 9.48 15.18 -5.12
CA VAL A 56 10.78 14.48 -5.18
C VAL A 56 11.17 14.16 -6.62
N SER A 57 10.23 13.62 -7.39
CA SER A 57 10.54 13.06 -8.71
C SER A 57 10.72 14.12 -9.80
N ARG A 58 10.02 15.25 -9.69
CA ARG A 58 10.14 16.45 -10.55
C ARG A 58 10.28 16.13 -12.04
N SER A 59 9.44 15.24 -12.54
CA SER A 59 9.49 14.76 -13.91
C SER A 59 8.16 14.96 -14.61
N PRO A 60 7.79 16.19 -14.96
CA PRO A 60 6.57 16.46 -15.68
C PRO A 60 6.58 15.69 -17.02
N LYS A 61 5.46 15.07 -17.38
CA LYS A 61 5.25 14.18 -18.54
C LYS A 61 5.71 12.73 -18.30
N SER A 62 5.97 12.31 -17.08
CA SER A 62 6.19 10.91 -16.72
C SER A 62 5.23 10.47 -15.60
N GLU A 63 4.98 9.17 -15.55
CA GLU A 63 4.21 8.54 -14.50
C GLU A 63 5.17 7.95 -13.46
N ASP A 64 5.34 8.64 -12.32
CA ASP A 64 6.22 8.24 -11.24
C ASP A 64 5.40 7.65 -10.10
N ARG A 65 5.61 6.34 -9.77
CA ARG A 65 4.71 5.57 -8.89
C ARG A 65 5.48 4.66 -7.95
N TYR A 66 4.75 4.10 -6.97
CA TYR A 66 5.23 3.06 -6.05
C TYR A 66 6.54 3.42 -5.35
N PRO A 67 6.64 4.57 -4.68
CA PRO A 67 7.87 4.94 -4.01
C PRO A 67 8.11 4.11 -2.75
N CYS A 68 9.39 3.86 -2.45
CA CYS A 68 9.82 3.34 -1.16
C CYS A 68 11.11 4.03 -0.69
N TRP A 69 11.28 4.12 0.62
CA TRP A 69 12.50 4.64 1.25
C TRP A 69 13.63 3.62 1.23
N SER A 70 14.88 4.11 1.17
CA SER A 70 16.04 3.34 1.62
C SER A 70 15.96 3.11 3.13
N PRO A 71 16.63 2.05 3.66
CA PRO A 71 16.58 1.74 5.10
C PRO A 71 17.08 2.86 6.02
N ASP A 72 17.93 3.76 5.51
CA ASP A 72 18.46 4.93 6.22
C ASP A 72 17.66 6.22 6.00
N GLY A 73 16.60 6.15 5.19
CA GLY A 73 15.72 7.29 4.87
C GLY A 73 16.37 8.40 4.03
N LYS A 74 17.55 8.15 3.42
CA LYS A 74 18.28 9.17 2.65
C LYS A 74 17.99 9.10 1.15
N GLN A 75 17.54 7.96 0.65
CA GLN A 75 17.23 7.75 -0.75
C GLN A 75 15.80 7.21 -0.93
N ILE A 76 15.30 7.36 -2.14
CA ILE A 76 13.97 6.91 -2.54
C ILE A 76 14.12 6.13 -3.83
N CYS A 77 13.54 4.91 -3.87
CA CYS A 77 13.35 4.15 -5.10
C CYS A 77 11.89 4.27 -5.54
N PHE A 78 11.66 4.42 -6.83
CA PHE A 78 10.32 4.54 -7.40
C PHE A 78 10.31 4.03 -8.85
N MET A 79 9.11 3.75 -9.34
CA MET A 79 8.85 3.41 -10.73
C MET A 79 8.67 4.68 -11.56
N SER A 80 9.23 4.73 -12.78
CA SER A 80 9.06 5.84 -13.70
C SER A 80 9.17 5.39 -15.15
N ASP A 81 8.40 6.02 -16.04
CA ASP A 81 8.46 5.84 -17.49
C ASP A 81 9.16 7.00 -18.22
N ARG A 82 9.90 7.87 -17.49
CA ARG A 82 10.58 9.08 -17.99
C ARG A 82 11.54 8.86 -19.19
N GLU A 83 11.95 7.63 -19.43
CA GLU A 83 12.72 7.22 -20.62
C GLU A 83 11.89 6.33 -21.57
N GLY A 84 10.56 6.46 -21.55
CA GLY A 84 9.64 5.79 -22.46
C GLY A 84 9.21 4.39 -22.04
N LYS A 85 9.97 3.68 -21.20
CA LYS A 85 9.61 2.39 -20.60
C LYS A 85 9.68 2.48 -19.09
N THR A 86 8.71 1.84 -18.44
CA THR A 86 8.61 1.80 -17.00
C THR A 86 9.75 0.99 -16.37
N ASN A 87 10.56 1.65 -15.56
CA ASN A 87 11.70 1.08 -14.86
C ASN A 87 11.80 1.63 -13.44
N LEU A 88 12.73 1.06 -12.66
CA LEU A 88 13.04 1.57 -11.33
C LEU A 88 14.09 2.67 -11.39
N TRP A 89 13.85 3.69 -10.60
CA TRP A 89 14.71 4.87 -10.45
C TRP A 89 15.03 5.09 -8.99
N VAL A 90 16.19 5.67 -8.72
CA VAL A 90 16.64 6.04 -7.38
C VAL A 90 17.07 7.50 -7.38
N CYS A 91 16.71 8.22 -6.33
CA CYS A 91 17.20 9.58 -6.08
C CYS A 91 17.50 9.78 -4.59
N ASN A 92 18.15 10.87 -4.25
CA ASN A 92 18.22 11.33 -2.87
C ASN A 92 16.86 11.83 -2.38
N ALA A 93 16.64 11.88 -1.07
CA ALA A 93 15.39 12.38 -0.47
C ALA A 93 15.09 13.86 -0.81
N ASP A 94 16.11 14.65 -1.17
CA ASP A 94 15.98 16.02 -1.65
C ASP A 94 15.64 16.12 -3.17
N GLY A 95 15.44 14.96 -3.84
CA GLY A 95 15.19 14.88 -5.27
C GLY A 95 16.44 15.02 -6.15
N SER A 96 17.62 15.13 -5.57
CA SER A 96 18.87 15.19 -6.33
C SER A 96 19.36 13.78 -6.74
N LYS A 97 20.36 13.74 -7.63
CA LYS A 97 21.04 12.51 -8.09
C LYS A 97 20.09 11.42 -8.62
N VAL A 98 19.09 11.83 -9.37
CA VAL A 98 18.16 10.90 -10.02
C VAL A 98 18.91 10.02 -11.00
N ARG A 99 18.76 8.70 -10.87
CA ARG A 99 19.39 7.73 -11.77
C ARG A 99 18.50 6.53 -11.97
N ARG A 100 18.58 5.93 -13.13
CA ARG A 100 17.93 4.65 -13.44
C ARG A 100 18.63 3.51 -12.66
N LEU A 101 17.85 2.65 -12.01
CA LEU A 101 18.39 1.55 -11.24
C LEU A 101 18.65 0.32 -12.12
N ASN A 102 17.70 -0.06 -12.96
CA ASN A 102 17.80 -1.27 -13.77
C ASN A 102 17.62 -0.99 -15.26
N ARG A 103 18.10 -1.89 -16.11
CA ARG A 103 18.04 -1.78 -17.59
C ARG A 103 17.42 -3.03 -18.22
N THR A 104 16.35 -3.52 -17.64
CA THR A 104 15.58 -4.65 -18.19
C THR A 104 14.56 -4.14 -19.22
N PRO A 105 14.20 -4.93 -20.25
CA PRO A 105 13.08 -4.60 -21.12
C PRO A 105 11.72 -4.80 -20.46
N ALA A 106 11.65 -5.51 -19.34
CA ALA A 106 10.41 -5.74 -18.58
C ALA A 106 9.95 -4.48 -17.85
N VAL A 107 8.65 -4.33 -17.68
CA VAL A 107 8.06 -3.32 -16.78
C VAL A 107 8.35 -3.71 -15.34
N CYS A 108 9.01 -2.82 -14.58
CA CYS A 108 9.34 -3.04 -13.18
C CYS A 108 8.48 -2.15 -12.28
N TYR A 109 7.94 -2.72 -11.20
CA TYR A 109 6.96 -2.05 -10.34
C TYR A 109 7.06 -2.48 -8.87
N MET A 110 6.46 -1.69 -7.98
CA MET A 110 6.33 -1.94 -6.54
C MET A 110 7.65 -2.30 -5.85
N PRO A 111 8.68 -1.44 -5.90
CA PRO A 111 9.92 -1.70 -5.20
C PRO A 111 9.73 -1.69 -3.67
N SER A 112 10.53 -2.52 -2.98
CA SER A 112 10.67 -2.53 -1.54
C SER A 112 12.16 -2.68 -1.19
N TRP A 113 12.69 -1.75 -0.41
CA TRP A 113 14.12 -1.63 -0.12
C TRP A 113 14.40 -1.88 1.35
N GLN A 114 15.25 -2.87 1.66
CA GLN A 114 15.67 -3.18 3.03
C GLN A 114 17.12 -3.68 3.06
N LYS A 115 17.70 -3.66 4.26
CA LYS A 115 18.97 -4.31 4.54
C LYS A 115 18.70 -5.77 4.86
N THR A 116 19.19 -6.68 4.03
CA THR A 116 19.10 -8.12 4.23
C THR A 116 20.40 -8.69 4.84
N PRO A 117 20.43 -9.94 5.29
CA PRO A 117 21.67 -10.61 5.71
C PRO A 117 22.79 -10.61 4.64
N ARG A 118 22.40 -10.46 3.35
CA ARG A 118 23.33 -10.41 2.19
C ARG A 118 23.63 -8.97 1.73
N GLY A 119 23.36 -7.96 2.55
CA GLY A 119 23.48 -6.55 2.21
C GLY A 119 22.16 -5.91 1.79
N GLU A 120 22.20 -4.65 1.37
CA GLU A 120 20.98 -3.96 0.91
C GLU A 120 20.46 -4.54 -0.39
N ARG A 121 19.14 -4.74 -0.44
CA ARG A 121 18.42 -5.25 -1.63
C ARG A 121 17.16 -4.46 -1.85
N ILE A 122 16.81 -4.30 -3.11
CA ILE A 122 15.53 -3.79 -3.56
C ILE A 122 14.82 -4.95 -4.26
N VAL A 123 13.71 -5.42 -3.68
CA VAL A 123 12.84 -6.41 -4.34
C VAL A 123 11.76 -5.69 -5.12
N PHE A 124 11.30 -6.27 -6.23
CA PHE A 124 10.32 -5.65 -7.11
C PHE A 124 9.62 -6.69 -7.98
N GLY A 125 8.44 -6.32 -8.49
CA GLY A 125 7.74 -7.09 -9.51
C GLY A 125 8.26 -6.76 -10.91
N LYS A 126 8.28 -7.76 -11.79
CA LYS A 126 8.57 -7.64 -13.23
C LYS A 126 7.40 -8.15 -14.04
N HIS A 127 6.97 -7.38 -15.01
CA HIS A 127 6.02 -7.80 -16.03
C HIS A 127 6.74 -8.04 -17.36
N GLY A 128 6.81 -9.31 -17.75
CA GLY A 128 7.19 -9.78 -19.06
C GLY A 128 6.06 -10.68 -19.60
N ASP A 129 6.41 -11.84 -20.16
CA ASP A 129 5.42 -12.85 -20.59
C ASP A 129 4.64 -13.42 -19.40
N LYS A 130 5.28 -13.47 -18.24
CA LYS A 130 4.68 -13.82 -16.95
C LYS A 130 5.11 -12.82 -15.88
N PRO A 131 4.26 -12.64 -14.82
CA PRO A 131 4.65 -11.85 -13.68
C PRO A 131 5.72 -12.58 -12.86
N GLU A 132 6.85 -11.93 -12.65
CA GLU A 132 7.98 -12.44 -11.88
C GLU A 132 8.33 -11.49 -10.75
N MET A 133 9.01 -12.02 -9.75
CA MET A 133 9.63 -11.24 -8.68
C MET A 133 11.15 -11.30 -8.82
N ALA A 134 11.79 -10.18 -8.56
CA ALA A 134 13.24 -10.06 -8.63
C ALA A 134 13.78 -9.21 -7.48
N SER A 135 15.08 -9.29 -7.26
CA SER A 135 15.81 -8.33 -6.44
C SER A 135 17.06 -7.81 -7.14
N VAL A 136 17.51 -6.65 -6.72
CA VAL A 136 18.73 -6.02 -7.22
C VAL A 136 19.43 -5.27 -6.08
N LYS A 137 20.76 -5.07 -6.16
CA LYS A 137 21.46 -4.17 -5.26
C LYS A 137 21.11 -2.72 -5.54
N PRO A 138 21.29 -1.78 -4.57
CA PRO A 138 21.00 -0.36 -4.78
C PRO A 138 21.81 0.29 -5.91
N ASP A 139 22.96 -0.28 -6.27
CA ASP A 139 23.77 0.19 -7.41
C ASP A 139 23.28 -0.32 -8.78
N GLY A 140 22.25 -1.16 -8.81
CA GLY A 140 21.68 -1.76 -10.01
C GLY A 140 22.34 -3.06 -10.46
N THR A 141 23.28 -3.60 -9.70
CA THR A 141 23.97 -4.87 -10.00
C THR A 141 23.34 -6.05 -9.29
N GLY A 142 23.72 -7.27 -9.70
CA GLY A 142 23.35 -8.51 -9.00
C GLY A 142 21.86 -8.78 -8.97
N GLU A 143 21.17 -8.66 -10.11
CA GLU A 143 19.77 -9.05 -10.25
C GLU A 143 19.61 -10.55 -10.00
N GLU A 144 18.65 -10.92 -9.17
CA GLU A 144 18.26 -12.30 -8.85
C GLU A 144 16.75 -12.45 -9.08
N ILE A 145 16.32 -13.52 -9.77
CA ILE A 145 14.93 -13.83 -10.05
C ILE A 145 14.42 -14.86 -9.05
N PHE A 146 13.25 -14.60 -8.45
CA PHE A 146 12.62 -15.50 -7.46
C PHE A 146 11.49 -16.36 -8.04
N GLY A 147 11.12 -16.15 -9.30
CA GLY A 147 10.03 -16.83 -10.00
C GLY A 147 8.70 -16.07 -9.96
N GLU A 148 7.60 -16.77 -10.26
CA GLU A 148 6.28 -16.18 -10.42
C GLU A 148 5.72 -15.61 -9.11
N GLY A 149 5.05 -14.45 -9.22
CA GLY A 149 4.41 -13.75 -8.12
C GLY A 149 4.30 -12.25 -8.36
N HIS A 150 3.62 -11.58 -7.46
CA HIS A 150 3.33 -10.14 -7.52
C HIS A 150 3.64 -9.47 -6.19
N ASP A 151 3.90 -8.16 -6.24
CA ASP A 151 3.94 -7.25 -5.08
C ASP A 151 4.90 -7.69 -3.97
N PRO A 152 6.14 -8.12 -4.29
CA PRO A 152 7.07 -8.57 -3.27
C PRO A 152 7.42 -7.41 -2.31
N THR A 153 7.48 -7.71 -1.00
CA THR A 153 7.84 -6.73 0.02
C THR A 153 8.77 -7.38 1.04
N LEU A 154 9.95 -6.79 1.24
CA LEU A 154 10.91 -7.23 2.27
C LEU A 154 10.38 -6.92 3.67
N SER A 155 10.60 -7.85 4.59
CA SER A 155 10.33 -7.62 6.02
C SER A 155 11.25 -6.53 6.56
N PRO A 156 10.83 -5.75 7.57
CA PRO A 156 11.67 -4.72 8.20
C PRO A 156 13.00 -5.23 8.75
N ASP A 157 13.07 -6.50 9.17
CA ASP A 157 14.31 -7.15 9.58
C ASP A 157 15.15 -7.69 8.41
N GLY A 158 14.64 -7.59 7.18
CA GLY A 158 15.30 -7.99 5.93
C GLY A 158 15.43 -9.48 5.69
N LYS A 159 14.83 -10.35 6.52
CA LYS A 159 15.02 -11.81 6.43
C LYS A 159 14.03 -12.48 5.49
N LEU A 160 12.86 -11.92 5.31
CA LEU A 160 11.75 -12.53 4.60
C LEU A 160 11.20 -11.61 3.51
N ILE A 161 10.53 -12.21 2.52
CA ILE A 161 9.76 -11.55 1.48
C ILE A 161 8.34 -12.08 1.53
N ILE A 162 7.34 -11.20 1.70
CA ILE A 162 5.93 -11.53 1.43
C ILE A 162 5.59 -11.16 0.01
N TYR A 163 4.66 -11.89 -0.59
CA TYR A 163 4.21 -11.63 -1.95
C TYR A 163 2.82 -12.22 -2.20
N THR A 164 2.17 -11.75 -3.24
CA THR A 164 0.93 -12.33 -3.76
C THR A 164 1.30 -13.43 -4.75
N GLY A 165 0.89 -14.66 -4.44
CA GLY A 165 1.10 -15.82 -5.30
C GLY A 165 -0.20 -16.42 -5.78
N HIS A 166 -0.12 -17.26 -6.82
CA HIS A 166 -1.27 -17.99 -7.38
C HIS A 166 -1.46 -19.34 -6.70
N GLU A 167 -2.70 -19.66 -6.34
CA GLU A 167 -3.10 -20.93 -5.73
C GLU A 167 -4.57 -21.22 -6.04
N GLY A 168 -4.90 -22.47 -6.35
CA GLY A 168 -6.30 -22.92 -6.51
C GLY A 168 -7.16 -22.09 -7.46
N GLY A 169 -6.57 -21.50 -8.51
CA GLY A 169 -7.26 -20.66 -9.49
C GLY A 169 -7.59 -19.23 -8.97
N GLY A 170 -6.91 -18.76 -7.97
CA GLY A 170 -6.96 -17.40 -7.45
C GLY A 170 -5.61 -16.95 -6.93
N VAL A 171 -5.61 -15.97 -6.02
CA VAL A 171 -4.39 -15.44 -5.39
C VAL A 171 -4.51 -15.45 -3.88
N THR A 172 -3.38 -15.58 -3.21
CA THR A 172 -3.27 -15.48 -1.76
C THR A 172 -1.89 -14.96 -1.36
N VAL A 173 -1.64 -14.82 -0.07
CA VAL A 173 -0.37 -14.30 0.48
C VAL A 173 0.57 -15.45 0.80
N PHE A 174 1.77 -15.35 0.27
CA PHE A 174 2.91 -16.23 0.53
C PHE A 174 4.04 -15.47 1.22
N VAL A 175 4.91 -16.22 1.86
CA VAL A 175 6.19 -15.76 2.39
C VAL A 175 7.31 -16.69 1.93
N MET A 176 8.50 -16.12 1.75
CA MET A 176 9.74 -16.86 1.47
C MET A 176 10.92 -16.18 2.18
N ASN A 177 12.06 -16.86 2.27
CA ASN A 177 13.30 -16.25 2.70
C ASN A 177 13.72 -15.14 1.72
N HIS A 178 14.56 -14.19 2.19
CA HIS A 178 15.09 -13.09 1.36
C HIS A 178 15.88 -13.54 0.12
N ASP A 179 16.29 -14.80 0.07
CA ASP A 179 17.01 -15.41 -1.04
C ASP A 179 16.11 -16.27 -1.97
N GLY A 180 14.79 -16.22 -1.74
CA GLY A 180 13.79 -16.93 -2.55
C GLY A 180 13.51 -18.37 -2.15
N THR A 181 14.15 -18.88 -1.10
CA THR A 181 13.94 -20.25 -0.57
C THR A 181 12.75 -20.33 0.40
N GLU A 182 12.35 -21.53 0.77
CA GLU A 182 11.32 -21.85 1.78
C GLU A 182 9.97 -21.12 1.57
N LYS A 183 9.47 -21.19 0.35
CA LYS A 183 8.16 -20.60 0.00
C LYS A 183 7.03 -21.34 0.74
N ARG A 184 6.17 -20.59 1.42
CA ARG A 184 4.97 -21.12 2.09
C ARG A 184 3.83 -20.14 2.06
N GLN A 185 2.61 -20.65 2.03
CA GLN A 185 1.38 -19.88 2.14
C GLN A 185 1.17 -19.41 3.58
N VAL A 186 0.74 -18.15 3.76
CA VAL A 186 0.41 -17.55 5.07
C VAL A 186 -1.10 -17.42 5.23
N VAL A 187 -1.79 -16.85 4.25
CA VAL A 187 -3.24 -16.70 4.24
C VAL A 187 -3.84 -17.92 3.56
N LYS A 188 -4.67 -18.69 4.29
CA LYS A 188 -5.27 -19.93 3.78
C LYS A 188 -6.36 -19.69 2.75
N GLU A 189 -7.09 -18.59 2.89
CA GLU A 189 -8.15 -18.21 1.97
C GLU A 189 -7.59 -17.78 0.63
N ILE A 190 -8.31 -18.11 -0.44
CA ILE A 190 -7.94 -17.79 -1.82
C ILE A 190 -8.90 -16.76 -2.36
N SER A 191 -8.36 -15.61 -2.76
CA SER A 191 -9.13 -14.58 -3.45
C SER A 191 -9.29 -14.93 -4.93
N LYS A 192 -10.52 -15.14 -5.37
CA LYS A 192 -10.85 -15.37 -6.80
C LYS A 192 -10.81 -14.08 -7.63
N VAL A 193 -10.72 -12.96 -6.99
CA VAL A 193 -10.85 -11.62 -7.59
C VAL A 193 -9.55 -10.82 -7.59
N GLY A 194 -8.45 -11.41 -7.16
CA GLY A 194 -7.13 -10.78 -7.10
C GLY A 194 -6.95 -9.84 -5.91
N ALA A 195 -5.84 -9.13 -5.89
CA ALA A 195 -5.50 -8.03 -5.00
C ALA A 195 -5.50 -8.36 -3.49
N THR A 196 -4.35 -8.73 -2.98
CA THR A 196 -4.15 -8.90 -1.54
C THR A 196 -3.29 -7.81 -0.92
N PHE A 197 -2.39 -7.20 -1.67
CA PHE A 197 -1.51 -6.08 -1.26
C PHE A 197 -0.93 -6.24 0.15
N PRO A 198 -0.24 -7.33 0.46
CA PRO A 198 0.22 -7.57 1.83
C PRO A 198 1.33 -6.58 2.22
N ASN A 199 1.36 -6.20 3.52
CA ASN A 199 2.41 -5.36 4.06
C ASN A 199 2.78 -5.79 5.49
N TRP A 200 4.02 -5.53 5.91
CA TRP A 200 4.61 -5.96 7.17
C TRP A 200 4.29 -5.05 8.35
N SER A 201 4.11 -5.64 9.53
CA SER A 201 4.28 -4.90 10.78
C SER A 201 5.77 -4.57 11.02
N PRO A 202 6.09 -3.49 11.77
CA PRO A 202 7.48 -3.08 12.01
C PRO A 202 8.35 -4.12 12.70
N ASP A 203 7.75 -5.01 13.49
CA ASP A 203 8.42 -6.09 14.19
C ASP A 203 8.57 -7.37 13.34
N SER A 204 8.13 -7.34 12.07
CA SER A 204 8.17 -8.47 11.12
C SER A 204 7.35 -9.69 11.55
N LYS A 205 6.38 -9.56 12.47
CA LYS A 205 5.60 -10.70 13.00
C LYS A 205 4.18 -10.79 12.45
N GLN A 206 3.64 -9.70 11.94
CA GLN A 206 2.27 -9.64 11.43
C GLN A 206 2.24 -9.06 10.03
N LEU A 207 1.15 -9.36 9.34
CA LEU A 207 0.83 -8.81 8.02
C LEU A 207 -0.52 -8.09 8.08
N VAL A 208 -0.62 -6.96 7.38
CA VAL A 208 -1.90 -6.38 6.98
C VAL A 208 -2.10 -6.64 5.50
N TYR A 209 -3.30 -7.01 5.09
CA TYR A 209 -3.61 -7.29 3.69
C TYR A 209 -5.08 -6.99 3.39
N SER A 210 -5.42 -6.87 2.10
CA SER A 210 -6.81 -6.72 1.66
C SER A 210 -7.40 -8.07 1.30
N PHE A 211 -8.68 -8.28 1.65
CA PHE A 211 -9.42 -9.47 1.25
C PHE A 211 -10.89 -9.13 0.96
N PRO A 212 -11.51 -9.80 -0.03
CA PRO A 212 -12.92 -9.55 -0.36
C PRO A 212 -13.87 -10.01 0.73
N VAL A 213 -14.83 -9.14 1.06
CA VAL A 213 -15.96 -9.43 1.96
C VAL A 213 -17.24 -8.94 1.27
N GLY A 214 -18.01 -9.83 0.68
CA GLY A 214 -19.13 -9.46 -0.19
C GLY A 214 -18.68 -8.57 -1.35
N ASP A 215 -19.27 -7.39 -1.48
CA ASP A 215 -18.94 -6.40 -2.53
C ASP A 215 -17.83 -5.42 -2.10
N ALA A 216 -17.22 -5.62 -0.95
CA ALA A 216 -16.16 -4.79 -0.41
C ALA A 216 -14.80 -5.48 -0.47
N LEU A 217 -13.73 -4.69 -0.45
CA LEU A 217 -12.37 -5.13 -0.16
C LEU A 217 -11.96 -4.52 1.18
N GLU A 218 -11.85 -5.35 2.20
CA GLU A 218 -11.59 -4.93 3.56
C GLU A 218 -10.17 -5.29 4.01
N LEU A 219 -9.67 -4.62 5.04
CA LEU A 219 -8.36 -4.89 5.62
C LEU A 219 -8.45 -6.01 6.66
N PHE A 220 -7.47 -6.89 6.61
CA PHE A 220 -7.24 -7.96 7.57
C PHE A 220 -5.84 -7.88 8.13
N ILE A 221 -5.66 -8.39 9.33
CA ILE A 221 -4.36 -8.63 9.95
C ILE A 221 -4.22 -10.12 10.28
N ILE A 222 -3.02 -10.63 10.17
CA ILE A 222 -2.71 -12.04 10.46
C ILE A 222 -1.27 -12.15 10.99
N ASN A 223 -1.03 -13.10 11.89
CA ASN A 223 0.33 -13.45 12.30
C ASN A 223 1.07 -14.18 11.16
N LEU A 224 2.38 -14.04 11.13
CA LEU A 224 3.21 -14.66 10.09
C LEU A 224 3.11 -16.20 10.07
N ASP A 225 2.75 -16.83 11.18
CA ASP A 225 2.50 -18.28 11.28
C ASP A 225 1.12 -18.70 10.76
N GLY A 226 0.29 -17.75 10.30
CA GLY A 226 -1.06 -17.98 9.79
C GLY A 226 -2.14 -18.02 10.87
N THR A 227 -1.82 -17.73 12.13
CA THR A 227 -2.78 -17.64 13.22
C THR A 227 -3.27 -16.22 13.44
N GLY A 228 -4.28 -16.04 14.29
CA GLY A 228 -4.74 -14.71 14.73
C GLY A 228 -5.32 -13.83 13.63
N GLN A 229 -5.81 -14.43 12.54
CA GLN A 229 -6.47 -13.67 11.47
C GLN A 229 -7.69 -12.95 12.00
N ARG A 230 -7.80 -11.66 11.70
CA ARG A 230 -8.96 -10.84 12.03
C ARG A 230 -9.17 -9.71 11.05
N GLN A 231 -10.40 -9.35 10.82
CA GLN A 231 -10.80 -8.20 10.03
C GLN A 231 -10.54 -6.91 10.81
N LEU A 232 -9.95 -5.91 10.16
CA LEU A 232 -9.66 -4.59 10.73
C LEU A 232 -10.72 -3.57 10.39
N THR A 233 -11.25 -3.61 9.16
CA THR A 233 -12.21 -2.62 8.67
C THR A 233 -13.54 -3.27 8.34
N THR A 234 -14.63 -2.56 8.68
CA THR A 234 -16.02 -2.93 8.36
C THR A 234 -16.76 -1.66 8.00
N PHE A 235 -16.50 -1.13 6.80
CA PHE A 235 -17.20 0.06 6.36
C PHE A 235 -18.56 -0.30 5.77
N ALA A 236 -19.60 0.50 6.12
CA ALA A 236 -20.91 0.31 5.56
C ALA A 236 -20.90 0.59 4.05
N GLY A 237 -21.50 -0.34 3.28
CA GLY A 237 -21.56 -0.23 1.83
C GLY A 237 -20.38 -0.85 1.10
N ALA A 238 -20.33 -0.63 -0.21
CA ALA A 238 -19.23 -1.06 -1.03
C ALA A 238 -18.03 -0.15 -0.79
N SER A 239 -16.93 -0.68 -0.29
CA SER A 239 -15.68 0.04 -0.07
C SER A 239 -14.49 -0.76 -0.59
N VAL A 240 -13.45 -0.06 -1.01
CA VAL A 240 -12.17 -0.67 -1.36
C VAL A 240 -11.12 -0.10 -0.43
N CYS A 241 -10.66 -0.93 0.50
CA CYS A 241 -9.57 -0.61 1.40
C CYS A 241 -8.30 -1.30 0.92
N THR A 242 -7.26 -0.52 0.62
CA THR A 242 -5.95 -1.06 0.26
C THR A 242 -4.91 -0.59 1.28
N PRO A 243 -4.17 -1.52 1.94
CA PRO A 243 -3.17 -1.14 2.90
C PRO A 243 -2.02 -0.42 2.19
N SER A 244 -1.53 0.62 2.84
CA SER A 244 -0.34 1.33 2.36
C SER A 244 0.89 0.92 3.16
N ALA A 245 0.92 1.18 4.46
CA ALA A 245 2.03 0.79 5.32
C ALA A 245 1.65 0.89 6.81
N TRP A 246 2.35 0.13 7.64
CA TRP A 246 2.40 0.36 9.07
C TRP A 246 3.32 1.55 9.38
N SER A 247 2.95 2.37 10.36
CA SER A 247 3.88 3.33 10.95
C SER A 247 5.01 2.58 11.67
N LEU A 248 6.20 3.20 11.74
CA LEU A 248 7.38 2.53 12.27
C LEU A 248 7.29 2.24 13.77
N ASP A 249 6.51 3.03 14.50
CA ASP A 249 6.21 2.81 15.92
C ASP A 249 5.11 1.74 16.14
N GLY A 250 4.56 1.20 15.07
CA GLY A 250 3.52 0.16 15.09
C GLY A 250 2.14 0.63 15.54
N LYS A 251 1.95 1.93 15.78
CA LYS A 251 0.70 2.45 16.33
C LYS A 251 -0.39 2.66 15.29
N TRP A 252 -0.01 2.82 14.01
CA TRP A 252 -0.93 3.14 12.93
C TRP A 252 -0.69 2.28 11.69
N ILE A 253 -1.76 2.02 10.97
CA ILE A 253 -1.74 1.45 9.62
C ILE A 253 -2.36 2.49 8.71
N SER A 254 -1.60 3.01 7.74
CA SER A 254 -2.15 3.85 6.69
C SER A 254 -2.81 2.99 5.62
N PHE A 255 -3.92 3.48 5.08
CA PHE A 255 -4.64 2.81 4.02
C PHE A 255 -5.39 3.82 3.15
N ARG A 256 -5.81 3.37 1.99
CA ARG A 256 -6.71 4.13 1.12
C ARG A 256 -8.08 3.48 1.14
N ARG A 257 -9.09 4.31 1.17
CA ARG A 257 -10.48 3.90 1.08
C ARG A 257 -11.16 4.62 -0.07
N THR A 258 -11.92 3.87 -0.85
CA THR A 258 -12.86 4.43 -1.83
C THR A 258 -14.25 3.87 -1.55
N ASP A 259 -15.29 4.65 -1.81
CA ASP A 259 -16.69 4.23 -1.66
C ASP A 259 -17.25 3.62 -2.96
N GLU A 260 -16.38 3.09 -3.81
CA GLU A 260 -16.75 2.47 -5.09
C GLU A 260 -16.87 0.95 -4.96
N ARG A 261 -17.87 0.38 -5.63
CA ARG A 261 -18.01 -1.09 -5.73
C ARG A 261 -16.88 -1.68 -6.56
N TYR A 262 -16.04 -2.47 -5.93
CA TYR A 262 -14.84 -3.01 -6.55
C TYR A 262 -15.13 -4.07 -7.65
N TRP A 263 -16.22 -4.81 -7.55
CA TRP A 263 -16.31 -6.12 -8.22
C TRP A 263 -17.29 -6.24 -9.36
N SER A 264 -18.00 -5.23 -9.75
CA SER A 264 -19.05 -5.41 -10.73
C SER A 264 -18.57 -5.54 -12.19
N ASN A 265 -17.28 -5.27 -12.51
CA ASN A 265 -16.80 -5.40 -13.89
C ASN A 265 -15.27 -5.27 -14.04
N LYS A 266 -14.62 -6.25 -14.72
CA LYS A 266 -13.19 -6.22 -15.07
C LYS A 266 -12.82 -4.99 -15.92
N GLU A 267 -13.74 -4.52 -16.78
CA GLU A 267 -13.56 -3.28 -17.55
C GLU A 267 -13.54 -2.03 -16.64
N ARG A 268 -14.29 -2.05 -15.54
CA ARG A 268 -14.31 -0.95 -14.58
C ARG A 268 -13.04 -0.90 -13.74
N MET A 269 -12.40 -2.03 -13.47
CA MET A 269 -11.04 -2.07 -12.87
C MET A 269 -10.02 -1.38 -13.78
N LEU A 270 -9.98 -1.74 -15.06
CA LEU A 270 -9.10 -1.09 -16.03
C LEU A 270 -9.41 0.40 -16.15
N LYS A 271 -10.68 0.79 -16.05
CA LYS A 271 -11.13 2.18 -16.08
C LYS A 271 -10.74 2.97 -14.82
N ILE A 272 -10.81 2.36 -13.63
CA ILE A 272 -10.32 2.94 -12.37
C ILE A 272 -8.81 3.20 -12.42
N TYR A 273 -8.05 2.36 -13.13
CA TYR A 273 -6.62 2.56 -13.32
C TYR A 273 -6.28 3.51 -14.48
N SER A 274 -7.19 3.73 -15.43
CA SER A 274 -6.97 4.55 -16.63
C SER A 274 -7.63 5.92 -16.60
N GLU A 275 -8.72 6.12 -15.85
CA GLU A 275 -9.33 7.44 -15.71
C GLU A 275 -8.51 8.25 -14.70
N LYS A 276 -8.08 9.43 -15.13
CA LYS A 276 -7.48 10.48 -14.27
C LYS A 276 -8.61 11.25 -13.53
N PRO A 277 -9.18 10.78 -12.44
CA PRO A 277 -9.96 11.65 -11.59
C PRO A 277 -9.02 12.19 -10.55
N ALA A 278 -8.91 13.50 -10.55
CA ALA A 278 -8.29 14.20 -9.45
C ALA A 278 -8.81 13.68 -8.10
N ASP A 279 -7.88 13.32 -7.22
CA ASP A 279 -7.99 13.46 -5.78
C ASP A 279 -9.18 12.80 -5.05
N LYS A 280 -9.63 11.60 -5.45
CA LYS A 280 -10.78 10.94 -4.80
C LYS A 280 -10.42 9.82 -3.81
N ARG A 281 -9.15 9.59 -3.52
CA ARG A 281 -8.72 8.50 -2.62
C ARG A 281 -7.93 9.01 -1.44
N PRO A 282 -8.61 9.47 -0.41
CA PRO A 282 -7.99 10.01 0.79
C PRO A 282 -7.16 8.94 1.52
N VAL A 283 -6.11 9.40 2.21
CA VAL A 283 -5.33 8.57 3.13
C VAL A 283 -6.06 8.51 4.45
N TRP A 284 -6.26 7.30 4.93
CA TRP A 284 -6.77 7.00 6.26
C TRP A 284 -5.68 6.34 7.11
N VAL A 285 -5.83 6.43 8.40
CA VAL A 285 -5.08 5.63 9.36
C VAL A 285 -6.04 4.91 10.29
N ILE A 286 -5.61 3.74 10.77
CA ILE A 286 -6.35 2.91 11.72
C ILE A 286 -5.36 2.30 12.71
N ARG A 287 -5.77 2.08 13.94
CA ARG A 287 -4.95 1.32 14.88
C ARG A 287 -4.91 -0.16 14.52
N PRO A 288 -3.83 -0.87 14.87
CA PRO A 288 -3.74 -2.32 14.62
C PRO A 288 -4.83 -3.15 15.28
N ASP A 289 -5.49 -2.65 16.33
CA ASP A 289 -6.64 -3.31 16.98
C ASP A 289 -7.98 -3.06 16.26
N GLY A 290 -7.98 -2.22 15.21
CA GLY A 290 -9.16 -1.85 14.43
C GLY A 290 -9.89 -0.61 14.95
N SER A 291 -9.40 0.02 16.02
CA SER A 291 -9.96 1.28 16.54
C SER A 291 -9.45 2.51 15.80
N ASP A 292 -10.07 3.66 16.05
CA ASP A 292 -9.64 5.00 15.64
C ASP A 292 -9.39 5.16 14.12
N ALA A 293 -10.24 4.55 13.27
CA ALA A 293 -10.15 4.77 11.82
C ALA A 293 -10.39 6.26 11.50
N THR A 294 -9.35 6.97 11.12
CA THR A 294 -9.35 8.42 10.97
C THR A 294 -8.82 8.83 9.58
N LEU A 295 -9.51 9.76 8.94
CA LEU A 295 -9.06 10.41 7.72
C LEU A 295 -7.93 11.39 8.05
N ILE A 296 -6.83 11.33 7.29
CA ILE A 296 -5.79 12.35 7.37
C ILE A 296 -6.25 13.56 6.55
N GLU A 297 -6.98 14.48 7.21
CA GLU A 297 -7.59 15.64 6.55
C GLU A 297 -6.62 16.49 5.72
N PRO A 298 -5.38 16.79 6.19
CA PRO A 298 -4.43 17.54 5.38
C PRO A 298 -4.04 16.85 4.06
N LEU A 299 -4.19 15.53 3.96
CA LEU A 299 -3.88 14.74 2.77
C LEU A 299 -5.14 14.28 2.00
N ARG A 300 -6.33 14.79 2.36
CA ARG A 300 -7.62 14.34 1.81
C ARG A 300 -7.69 14.37 0.28
N PHE A 301 -7.06 15.34 -0.35
CA PHE A 301 -7.12 15.57 -1.80
C PHE A 301 -5.76 15.42 -2.49
N GLN A 302 -4.82 14.73 -1.90
CA GLN A 302 -3.40 14.79 -2.31
C GLN A 302 -2.87 13.51 -2.98
N MET A 303 -3.63 12.42 -3.02
CA MET A 303 -3.15 11.13 -3.49
C MET A 303 -3.56 10.79 -4.91
N ALA A 304 -2.68 10.12 -5.66
CA ALA A 304 -2.99 9.56 -6.96
C ALA A 304 -3.76 8.23 -6.85
N ILE A 305 -4.38 7.85 -7.95
CA ILE A 305 -5.35 6.75 -8.08
C ILE A 305 -4.68 5.37 -8.16
N ASP A 306 -3.38 5.32 -8.30
CA ASP A 306 -2.62 4.22 -8.87
C ASP A 306 -2.29 3.07 -7.92
N GLY A 307 -2.91 2.77 -6.90
CA GLY A 307 -2.50 1.64 -6.04
C GLY A 307 -1.16 1.84 -5.30
N SER A 308 -0.45 2.97 -5.51
CA SER A 308 0.80 3.26 -4.82
C SER A 308 0.61 3.22 -3.31
N ARG A 309 1.53 2.56 -2.63
CA ARG A 309 1.55 2.47 -1.17
C ARG A 309 2.16 3.76 -0.62
N ALA A 310 1.49 4.40 0.35
CA ALA A 310 2.19 5.39 1.17
C ALA A 310 3.27 4.66 1.97
N SER A 311 4.45 5.23 2.07
CA SER A 311 5.58 4.64 2.79
C SER A 311 6.08 5.60 3.85
N TRP A 312 6.12 5.16 5.11
CA TRP A 312 6.61 5.94 6.22
C TRP A 312 8.13 6.06 6.16
N LYS A 313 8.65 7.27 6.39
CA LYS A 313 10.09 7.51 6.42
C LYS A 313 10.73 6.79 7.59
N PRO A 314 11.80 6.00 7.38
CA PRO A 314 12.55 5.40 8.47
C PRO A 314 13.08 6.47 9.43
N GLN A 315 12.91 6.25 10.73
CA GLN A 315 13.51 7.09 11.76
C GLN A 315 14.95 6.65 12.00
N PRO A 316 15.88 7.56 12.28
CA PRO A 316 17.19 7.18 12.72
C PRO A 316 17.07 6.27 13.95
N LYS A 317 17.75 5.13 13.94
CA LYS A 317 17.84 4.32 15.16
C LYS A 317 18.56 5.14 16.22
N PRO A 318 18.05 5.17 17.46
CA PRO A 318 18.70 5.88 18.56
C PRO A 318 20.10 5.33 18.82
#